data_2718cda0708a51a7f6f3a8ee83b13f52
#
_entry.id   2718cda0708a51a7f6f3a8ee83b13f52
#
_cell.length_a   1.000
_cell.length_b   1.000
_cell.length_c   1.000
_cell.angle_alpha   90.00
_cell.angle_beta   90.00
_cell.angle_gamma   90.00
#
_symmetry.space_group_name_H-M   'P 1'
#
loop_
_entity.id
_entity.type
_entity.pdbx_description
1 polymer ?
#
loop_
_entity_poly.entity_id
_entity_poly.type
_entity_poly.pdbx_seq_one_letter_code
_entity_poly.pdbx_strand_id
1 'polypeptide(L)'
;MTTIGVDVGGTSVRAAAVDEAGTVLATARGSSRKDVDDEICRVVEELRAEHAVTAVGLAVAGFVASDRRTVMFAPHLPWRGIAVADRLSERIGLPVVLEHDANAAAVAEHRFGGLRDARVGLLIALGTGIGAALLIDGVVYRGAFGVAPELGHLRLVPDGRECPCGKRGCWERYCSGTALAATARDMGAAESTGREVARAARAGDPLALAAVHEMAHWLGDGLALVADVYDPEVVVIGGGVSGSADLFLDRAVDRYREVMTGAGHRPVARVVRAQRGDEAGMVGAAALAAG
;
A
#
# COMPACT_ATOMS: atom_id res chain seq x y z
N MET A 1 -18.28 -7.95 16.78
CA MET A 1 -17.50 -6.92 17.50
C MET A 1 -17.13 -5.86 16.49
N THR A 2 -17.21 -4.56 16.83
CA THR A 2 -16.85 -3.48 15.90
C THR A 2 -15.53 -2.86 16.34
N THR A 3 -14.63 -2.64 15.40
CA THR A 3 -13.37 -1.91 15.59
C THR A 3 -13.28 -0.74 14.64
N ILE A 4 -12.48 0.26 14.97
CA ILE A 4 -12.21 1.38 14.06
C ILE A 4 -10.83 1.17 13.44
N GLY A 5 -10.76 1.27 12.11
CA GLY A 5 -9.50 1.39 11.40
C GLY A 5 -9.31 2.82 10.92
N VAL A 6 -8.14 3.37 11.21
CA VAL A 6 -7.73 4.72 10.80
C VAL A 6 -6.53 4.61 9.86
N ASP A 7 -6.63 5.21 8.69
CA ASP A 7 -5.55 5.31 7.70
C ASP A 7 -5.06 6.76 7.65
N VAL A 8 -3.79 6.97 8.01
CA VAL A 8 -3.16 8.29 8.15
C VAL A 8 -2.13 8.51 7.05
N GLY A 9 -2.56 9.23 6.03
CA GLY A 9 -1.67 9.71 4.98
C GLY A 9 -1.14 11.12 5.23
N GLY A 10 -0.24 11.59 4.37
CA GLY A 10 0.40 12.90 4.51
C GLY A 10 -0.53 14.12 4.39
N THR A 11 -1.77 13.94 3.91
CA THR A 11 -2.73 15.05 3.71
C THR A 11 -4.10 14.80 4.32
N SER A 12 -4.42 13.56 4.65
CA SER A 12 -5.75 13.16 5.11
C SER A 12 -5.69 12.06 6.15
N VAL A 13 -6.66 12.09 7.07
CA VAL A 13 -7.00 11.02 8.00
C VAL A 13 -8.32 10.43 7.52
N ARG A 14 -8.37 9.12 7.31
CA ARG A 14 -9.58 8.38 6.93
C ARG A 14 -9.84 7.33 8.00
N ALA A 15 -11.08 7.24 8.47
CA ALA A 15 -11.46 6.26 9.47
C ALA A 15 -12.72 5.50 9.04
N ALA A 16 -12.83 4.25 9.47
CA ALA A 16 -14.00 3.42 9.26
C ALA A 16 -14.32 2.59 10.51
N ALA A 17 -15.59 2.52 10.88
CA ALA A 17 -16.10 1.50 11.78
C ALA A 17 -16.31 0.21 10.96
N VAL A 18 -15.70 -0.89 11.38
CA VAL A 18 -15.65 -2.15 10.63
C VAL A 18 -16.12 -3.30 11.51
N ASP A 19 -16.97 -4.17 10.96
CA ASP A 19 -17.43 -5.38 11.64
C ASP A 19 -16.45 -6.57 11.46
N GLU A 20 -16.74 -7.69 12.08
CA GLU A 20 -15.92 -8.92 12.02
C GLU A 20 -15.82 -9.51 10.61
N ALA A 21 -16.79 -9.24 9.75
CA ALA A 21 -16.79 -9.68 8.35
C ALA A 21 -15.97 -8.74 7.42
N GLY A 22 -15.39 -7.67 7.97
CA GLY A 22 -14.67 -6.65 7.19
C GLY A 22 -15.60 -5.69 6.45
N THR A 23 -16.87 -5.59 6.85
CA THR A 23 -17.83 -4.65 6.28
C THR A 23 -17.63 -3.27 6.91
N VAL A 24 -17.51 -2.26 6.06
CA VAL A 24 -17.48 -0.86 6.49
C VAL A 24 -18.90 -0.42 6.84
N LEU A 25 -19.14 -0.12 8.13
CA LEU A 25 -20.42 0.31 8.66
C LEU A 25 -20.64 1.82 8.53
N ALA A 26 -19.57 2.59 8.79
CA ALA A 26 -19.55 4.04 8.70
C ALA A 26 -18.13 4.54 8.43
N THR A 27 -18.00 5.75 7.89
CA THR A 27 -16.70 6.37 7.62
C THR A 27 -16.66 7.80 8.13
N ALA A 28 -15.50 8.23 8.61
CA ALA A 28 -15.19 9.62 8.96
C ALA A 28 -13.91 10.09 8.29
N ARG A 29 -13.76 11.38 8.07
CA ARG A 29 -12.59 11.97 7.40
C ARG A 29 -12.09 13.21 8.11
N GLY A 30 -10.77 13.43 8.07
CA GLY A 30 -10.09 14.57 8.61
C GLY A 30 -8.86 14.94 7.78
N SER A 31 -8.16 15.99 8.21
CA SER A 31 -6.96 16.50 7.57
C SER A 31 -5.74 16.25 8.45
N SER A 32 -4.72 15.58 7.92
CA SER A 32 -3.43 15.43 8.62
C SER A 32 -2.53 16.68 8.57
N ARG A 33 -2.99 17.76 7.92
CA ARG A 33 -2.29 19.06 7.89
C ARG A 33 -2.50 19.93 9.14
N LYS A 34 -3.50 19.58 9.95
CA LYS A 34 -3.75 20.12 11.29
C LYS A 34 -2.99 19.30 12.32
N ASP A 35 -3.30 19.48 13.60
CA ASP A 35 -2.86 18.53 14.61
C ASP A 35 -3.43 17.15 14.29
N VAL A 36 -2.55 16.24 13.89
CA VAL A 36 -2.96 14.91 13.40
C VAL A 36 -3.53 14.03 14.52
N ASP A 37 -3.04 14.21 15.75
CA ASP A 37 -3.55 13.47 16.91
C ASP A 37 -4.97 13.94 17.26
N ASP A 38 -5.24 15.24 17.22
CA ASP A 38 -6.56 15.81 17.43
C ASP A 38 -7.55 15.34 16.37
N GLU A 39 -7.12 15.31 15.11
CA GLU A 39 -7.99 14.83 14.03
C GLU A 39 -8.28 13.34 14.13
N ILE A 40 -7.31 12.49 14.55
CA ILE A 40 -7.55 11.07 14.82
C ILE A 40 -8.58 10.92 15.95
N CYS A 41 -8.38 11.60 17.07
CA CYS A 41 -9.32 11.55 18.18
C CYS A 41 -10.73 11.98 17.73
N ARG A 42 -10.85 13.05 16.96
CA ARG A 42 -12.14 13.56 16.46
C ARG A 42 -12.87 12.54 15.58
N VAL A 43 -12.18 11.96 14.58
CA VAL A 43 -12.84 10.98 13.68
C VAL A 43 -13.20 9.68 14.41
N VAL A 44 -12.42 9.28 15.42
CA VAL A 44 -12.74 8.14 16.26
C VAL A 44 -13.99 8.41 17.13
N GLU A 45 -14.07 9.57 17.79
CA GLU A 45 -15.25 9.96 18.59
C GLU A 45 -16.50 10.07 17.73
N GLU A 46 -16.41 10.61 16.50
CA GLU A 46 -17.53 10.67 15.56
C GLU A 46 -18.10 9.28 15.29
N LEU A 47 -17.26 8.27 15.04
CA LEU A 47 -17.70 6.90 14.77
C LEU A 47 -18.19 6.19 16.04
N ARG A 48 -17.61 6.48 17.21
CA ARG A 48 -18.04 5.90 18.51
C ARG A 48 -19.40 6.41 18.96
N ALA A 49 -19.84 7.55 18.50
CA ALA A 49 -21.16 8.08 18.85
C ALA A 49 -22.29 7.15 18.36
N GLU A 50 -22.09 6.40 17.29
CA GLU A 50 -23.09 5.52 16.68
C GLU A 50 -22.76 4.03 16.77
N HIS A 51 -21.50 3.68 17.15
CA HIS A 51 -21.03 2.30 17.16
C HIS A 51 -20.33 1.93 18.48
N ALA A 52 -20.66 0.76 19.04
CA ALA A 52 -19.96 0.21 20.20
C ALA A 52 -18.59 -0.35 19.77
N VAL A 53 -17.53 0.46 19.93
CA VAL A 53 -16.17 0.17 19.47
C VAL A 53 -15.32 -0.36 20.63
N THR A 54 -14.53 -1.40 20.37
CA THR A 54 -13.69 -2.06 21.39
C THR A 54 -12.21 -1.73 21.26
N ALA A 55 -11.72 -1.39 20.07
CA ALA A 55 -10.31 -1.06 19.80
C ALA A 55 -10.16 -0.23 18.53
N VAL A 56 -9.01 0.41 18.36
CA VAL A 56 -8.63 1.22 17.19
C VAL A 56 -7.36 0.67 16.58
N GLY A 57 -7.37 0.44 15.28
CA GLY A 57 -6.18 0.16 14.48
C GLY A 57 -5.75 1.42 13.73
N LEU A 58 -4.46 1.69 13.69
CA LEU A 58 -3.88 2.84 13.04
C LEU A 58 -2.88 2.41 11.96
N ALA A 59 -3.21 2.64 10.70
CA ALA A 59 -2.33 2.45 9.55
C ALA A 59 -1.61 3.76 9.23
N VAL A 60 -0.28 3.73 9.12
CA VAL A 60 0.55 4.93 8.96
C VAL A 60 1.52 4.78 7.80
N ALA A 61 1.58 5.78 6.93
CA ALA A 61 2.61 5.91 5.90
C ALA A 61 3.94 6.35 6.53
N GLY A 62 4.72 5.40 7.03
CA GLY A 62 6.00 5.64 7.72
C GLY A 62 6.59 4.39 8.34
N PHE A 63 7.78 4.49 8.90
CA PHE A 63 8.45 3.39 9.56
C PHE A 63 7.89 3.16 10.97
N VAL A 64 7.26 2.02 11.16
CA VAL A 64 6.72 1.56 12.43
C VAL A 64 7.72 0.58 13.06
N ALA A 65 8.09 0.79 14.31
CA ALA A 65 8.99 -0.08 15.03
C ALA A 65 8.38 -1.48 15.26
N SER A 66 9.24 -2.46 15.54
CA SER A 66 8.80 -3.85 15.79
C SER A 66 7.89 -4.01 17.01
N ASP A 67 7.91 -3.03 17.94
CA ASP A 67 6.98 -2.97 19.08
C ASP A 67 5.53 -2.66 18.70
N ARG A 68 5.28 -2.19 17.46
CA ARG A 68 3.98 -1.76 16.94
C ARG A 68 3.29 -0.68 17.79
N ARG A 69 4.10 0.14 18.45
CA ARG A 69 3.67 1.24 19.33
C ARG A 69 4.32 2.57 18.92
N THR A 70 5.54 2.49 18.34
CA THR A 70 6.37 3.64 18.03
C THR A 70 6.44 3.90 16.53
N VAL A 71 6.16 5.13 16.10
CA VAL A 71 6.52 5.62 14.76
C VAL A 71 7.95 6.13 14.82
N MET A 72 8.86 5.40 14.18
CA MET A 72 10.27 5.79 14.10
C MET A 72 10.45 7.03 13.22
N PHE A 73 9.78 7.04 12.07
CA PHE A 73 9.84 8.14 11.11
C PHE A 73 8.64 8.08 10.15
N ALA A 74 7.95 9.20 9.98
CA ALA A 74 6.94 9.37 8.96
C ALA A 74 7.23 10.65 8.15
N PRO A 75 7.54 10.56 6.84
CA PRO A 75 8.05 11.71 6.07
C PRO A 75 7.10 12.91 6.03
N HIS A 76 5.80 12.65 6.05
CA HIS A 76 4.75 13.65 5.89
C HIS A 76 3.94 13.94 7.17
N LEU A 77 4.31 13.33 8.31
CA LEU A 77 3.66 13.49 9.60
C LEU A 77 4.68 13.99 10.64
N PRO A 78 4.24 14.61 11.74
CA PRO A 78 5.15 15.18 12.74
C PRO A 78 5.81 14.12 13.63
N TRP A 79 5.59 12.85 13.40
CA TRP A 79 6.02 11.76 14.26
C TRP A 79 7.46 11.32 13.94
N ARG A 80 8.32 11.39 14.96
CA ARG A 80 9.74 11.01 14.93
C ARG A 80 10.12 10.40 16.27
N GLY A 81 10.27 9.06 16.35
CA GLY A 81 10.60 8.35 17.59
C GLY A 81 9.53 8.49 18.67
N ILE A 82 8.26 8.53 18.31
CA ILE A 82 7.14 8.79 19.21
C ILE A 82 6.31 7.53 19.42
N ALA A 83 5.97 7.18 20.66
CA ALA A 83 5.06 6.11 21.02
C ALA A 83 3.59 6.55 20.75
N VAL A 84 3.24 6.61 19.46
CA VAL A 84 1.95 7.13 18.98
C VAL A 84 0.79 6.29 19.47
N ALA A 85 0.95 4.95 19.50
CA ALA A 85 -0.12 4.06 19.96
C ALA A 85 -0.48 4.31 21.41
N ASP A 86 0.51 4.48 22.30
CA ASP A 86 0.29 4.72 23.72
C ASP A 86 -0.40 6.06 23.96
N ARG A 87 0.14 7.12 23.34
CA ARG A 87 -0.40 8.48 23.44
C ARG A 87 -1.86 8.56 22.97
N LEU A 88 -2.18 7.92 21.85
CA LEU A 88 -3.55 7.90 21.34
C LEU A 88 -4.47 7.00 22.18
N SER A 89 -3.95 5.88 22.68
CA SER A 89 -4.71 5.00 23.58
C SER A 89 -5.15 5.71 24.86
N GLU A 90 -4.26 6.50 25.47
CA GLU A 90 -4.57 7.33 26.64
C GLU A 90 -5.64 8.39 26.34
N ARG A 91 -5.53 9.06 25.17
CA ARG A 91 -6.47 10.12 24.77
C ARG A 91 -7.86 9.57 24.40
N ILE A 92 -7.90 8.45 23.68
CA ILE A 92 -9.13 7.84 23.17
C ILE A 92 -9.83 6.99 24.25
N GLY A 93 -9.06 6.45 25.21
CA GLY A 93 -9.57 5.54 26.24
C GLY A 93 -9.86 4.14 25.70
N LEU A 94 -9.25 3.75 24.57
CA LEU A 94 -9.33 2.41 23.97
C LEU A 94 -7.95 1.91 23.58
N PRO A 95 -7.75 0.59 23.48
CA PRO A 95 -6.52 0.03 22.92
C PRO A 95 -6.28 0.52 21.49
N VAL A 96 -5.04 0.99 21.20
CA VAL A 96 -4.61 1.39 19.86
C VAL A 96 -3.49 0.46 19.38
N VAL A 97 -3.68 -0.12 18.20
CA VAL A 97 -2.67 -0.95 17.51
C VAL A 97 -2.13 -0.19 16.32
N LEU A 98 -0.82 -0.02 16.24
CA LEU A 98 -0.14 0.69 15.15
C LEU A 98 0.38 -0.30 14.11
N GLU A 99 0.26 0.05 12.83
CA GLU A 99 0.81 -0.73 11.71
C GLU A 99 1.22 0.18 10.54
N HIS A 100 2.16 -0.30 9.71
CA HIS A 100 2.47 0.31 8.43
C HIS A 100 1.27 0.16 7.46
N ASP A 101 1.00 1.17 6.63
CA ASP A 101 -0.17 1.24 5.75
C ASP A 101 -0.25 0.06 4.75
N ALA A 102 0.87 -0.30 4.12
CA ALA A 102 0.89 -1.45 3.20
C ALA A 102 0.65 -2.78 3.93
N ASN A 103 1.16 -2.94 5.15
CA ASN A 103 0.91 -4.11 5.98
C ASN A 103 -0.57 -4.23 6.35
N ALA A 104 -1.19 -3.11 6.76
CA ALA A 104 -2.62 -3.08 7.04
C ALA A 104 -3.43 -3.46 5.80
N ALA A 105 -3.11 -2.88 4.64
CA ALA A 105 -3.79 -3.22 3.38
C ALA A 105 -3.63 -4.71 3.02
N ALA A 106 -2.46 -5.30 3.26
CA ALA A 106 -2.23 -6.72 3.01
C ALA A 106 -3.04 -7.62 3.96
N VAL A 107 -3.22 -7.22 5.22
CA VAL A 107 -4.11 -7.93 6.17
C VAL A 107 -5.56 -7.89 5.69
N ALA A 108 -6.03 -6.75 5.16
CA ALA A 108 -7.37 -6.67 4.57
C ALA A 108 -7.53 -7.62 3.38
N GLU A 109 -6.55 -7.68 2.49
CA GLU A 109 -6.57 -8.59 1.34
C GLU A 109 -6.45 -10.06 1.77
N HIS A 110 -5.72 -10.37 2.85
CA HIS A 110 -5.61 -11.71 3.37
C HIS A 110 -6.92 -12.19 4.05
N ARG A 111 -7.52 -11.34 4.87
CA ARG A 111 -8.76 -11.73 5.56
C ARG A 111 -10.00 -11.70 4.65
N PHE A 112 -10.07 -10.73 3.73
CA PHE A 112 -11.30 -10.39 3.03
C PHE A 112 -11.14 -10.22 1.51
N GLY A 113 -9.97 -10.53 0.93
CA GLY A 113 -9.68 -10.23 -0.47
C GLY A 113 -8.81 -11.23 -1.20
N GLY A 114 -7.93 -10.73 -2.05
CA GLY A 114 -7.17 -11.50 -3.04
C GLY A 114 -6.04 -12.36 -2.48
N LEU A 115 -5.60 -12.13 -1.23
CA LEU A 115 -4.57 -12.94 -0.55
C LEU A 115 -5.16 -14.04 0.34
N ARG A 116 -6.49 -14.24 0.33
CA ARG A 116 -7.11 -15.31 1.10
C ARG A 116 -6.52 -16.65 0.69
N ASP A 117 -6.25 -17.49 1.67
CA ASP A 117 -5.70 -18.84 1.53
C ASP A 117 -4.25 -18.93 0.99
N ALA A 118 -3.58 -17.82 0.73
CA ALA A 118 -2.18 -17.81 0.34
C ALA A 118 -1.29 -18.03 1.58
N ARG A 119 -0.40 -19.02 1.52
CA ARG A 119 0.62 -19.24 2.55
C ARG A 119 1.73 -18.20 2.46
N VAL A 120 2.19 -17.91 1.24
CA VAL A 120 3.12 -16.82 0.94
C VAL A 120 2.40 -15.85 0.03
N GLY A 121 1.93 -14.75 0.60
CA GLY A 121 1.18 -13.71 -0.09
C GLY A 121 1.92 -12.38 -0.08
N LEU A 122 1.90 -11.68 -1.20
CA LEU A 122 2.54 -10.37 -1.35
C LEU A 122 1.53 -9.33 -1.80
N LEU A 123 1.52 -8.19 -1.13
CA LEU A 123 0.86 -6.97 -1.62
C LEU A 123 1.90 -6.02 -2.20
N ILE A 124 1.63 -5.49 -3.38
CA ILE A 124 2.35 -4.36 -3.99
C ILE A 124 1.34 -3.24 -4.20
N ALA A 125 1.44 -2.19 -3.40
CA ALA A 125 0.57 -1.03 -3.47
C ALA A 125 1.18 0.05 -4.37
N LEU A 126 0.66 0.17 -5.59
CA LEU A 126 1.06 1.18 -6.56
C LEU A 126 0.28 2.47 -6.31
N GLY A 127 0.92 3.44 -5.67
CA GLY A 127 0.38 4.76 -5.35
C GLY A 127 1.25 5.88 -5.89
N THR A 128 1.52 6.90 -5.09
CA THR A 128 2.54 7.93 -5.35
C THR A 128 3.93 7.30 -5.52
N GLY A 129 4.24 6.31 -4.69
CA GLY A 129 5.39 5.41 -4.78
C GLY A 129 4.93 3.95 -4.82
N ILE A 130 5.76 3.04 -4.30
CA ILE A 130 5.45 1.62 -4.11
C ILE A 130 5.54 1.28 -2.63
N GLY A 131 4.41 0.93 -2.02
CA GLY A 131 4.39 0.23 -0.75
C GLY A 131 4.34 -1.29 -0.97
N ALA A 132 4.86 -2.07 -0.03
CA ALA A 132 4.81 -3.51 -0.12
C ALA A 132 4.60 -4.16 1.25
N ALA A 133 3.99 -5.34 1.25
CA ALA A 133 3.85 -6.16 2.44
C ALA A 133 3.91 -7.64 2.07
N LEU A 134 4.63 -8.42 2.88
CA LEU A 134 4.76 -9.86 2.76
C LEU A 134 4.02 -10.54 3.91
N LEU A 135 3.17 -11.52 3.60
CA LEU A 135 2.55 -12.41 4.57
C LEU A 135 3.08 -13.82 4.38
N ILE A 136 3.43 -14.46 5.49
CA ILE A 136 3.83 -15.87 5.53
C ILE A 136 2.90 -16.55 6.54
N ASP A 137 2.17 -17.58 6.10
CA ASP A 137 1.15 -18.29 6.90
C ASP A 137 0.15 -17.32 7.59
N GLY A 138 -0.27 -16.28 6.86
CA GLY A 138 -1.20 -15.26 7.35
C GLY A 138 -0.59 -14.20 8.28
N VAL A 139 0.69 -14.30 8.61
CA VAL A 139 1.40 -13.37 9.49
C VAL A 139 2.22 -12.37 8.67
N VAL A 140 2.05 -11.09 8.95
CA VAL A 140 2.86 -10.03 8.31
C VAL A 140 4.33 -10.18 8.69
N TYR A 141 5.19 -10.31 7.69
CA TYR A 141 6.64 -10.29 7.87
C TYR A 141 7.13 -8.84 7.97
N ARG A 142 7.70 -8.46 9.09
CA ARG A 142 8.16 -7.09 9.37
C ARG A 142 9.68 -6.95 9.43
N GLY A 143 10.41 -8.07 9.31
CA GLY A 143 11.86 -8.07 9.58
C GLY A 143 12.18 -7.83 11.05
N ALA A 144 13.45 -7.71 11.35
CA ALA A 144 13.95 -7.56 12.73
C ALA A 144 13.60 -6.20 13.36
N PHE A 145 13.49 -5.16 12.54
CA PHE A 145 13.31 -3.77 13.00
C PHE A 145 11.92 -3.17 12.65
N GLY A 146 11.03 -3.94 12.04
CA GLY A 146 9.67 -3.50 11.73
C GLY A 146 9.48 -2.86 10.35
N VAL A 147 10.53 -2.73 9.51
CA VAL A 147 10.50 -1.94 8.28
C VAL A 147 10.56 -2.76 6.97
N ALA A 148 10.48 -4.08 7.04
CA ALA A 148 10.52 -4.93 5.85
C ALA A 148 9.10 -5.33 5.39
N PRO A 149 8.94 -5.54 4.05
CA PRO A 149 9.89 -5.27 2.97
C PRO A 149 9.72 -3.87 2.37
N GLU A 150 10.84 -3.25 1.97
CA GLU A 150 10.87 -1.96 1.27
C GLU A 150 11.13 -2.17 -0.24
N LEU A 151 10.22 -2.88 -0.93
CA LEU A 151 10.42 -3.32 -2.32
C LEU A 151 10.48 -2.16 -3.31
N GLY A 152 9.74 -1.08 -3.07
CA GLY A 152 9.78 0.12 -3.91
C GLY A 152 11.18 0.73 -4.04
N HIS A 153 12.04 0.47 -3.05
CA HIS A 153 13.41 0.97 -3.00
C HIS A 153 14.48 -0.04 -3.45
N LEU A 154 14.06 -1.19 -4.02
CA LEU A 154 14.97 -2.07 -4.75
C LEU A 154 15.53 -1.35 -5.98
N ARG A 155 16.84 -1.42 -6.19
CA ARG A 155 17.49 -0.80 -7.34
C ARG A 155 17.34 -1.70 -8.58
N LEU A 156 16.40 -1.37 -9.45
CA LEU A 156 16.24 -2.07 -10.73
C LEU A 156 17.15 -1.52 -11.84
N VAL A 157 17.42 -0.22 -11.80
CA VAL A 157 18.21 0.46 -12.83
C VAL A 157 19.47 1.06 -12.19
N PRO A 158 20.64 0.44 -12.34
CA PRO A 158 21.90 1.04 -11.87
C PRO A 158 22.07 2.46 -12.44
N ASP A 159 22.42 3.42 -11.59
CA ASP A 159 22.61 4.84 -11.93
C ASP A 159 21.42 5.55 -12.61
N GLY A 160 20.21 4.95 -12.48
CA GLY A 160 18.98 5.47 -13.03
C GLY A 160 18.43 6.71 -12.32
N ARG A 161 17.09 6.90 -12.39
CA ARG A 161 16.39 8.08 -11.86
C ARG A 161 16.67 8.27 -10.36
N GLU A 162 16.84 9.52 -9.92
CA GLU A 162 17.00 9.86 -8.51
C GLU A 162 15.75 9.49 -7.69
N CYS A 163 15.97 8.98 -6.47
CA CYS A 163 14.93 8.65 -5.54
C CYS A 163 15.05 9.50 -4.27
N PRO A 164 13.94 10.02 -3.71
CA PRO A 164 13.95 10.77 -2.45
C PRO A 164 14.55 10.01 -1.26
N CYS A 165 14.65 8.67 -1.33
CA CYS A 165 15.33 7.86 -0.31
C CYS A 165 16.87 8.00 -0.31
N GLY A 166 17.45 8.81 -1.19
CA GLY A 166 18.89 9.03 -1.36
C GLY A 166 19.59 8.07 -2.32
N LYS A 167 18.87 7.07 -2.85
CA LYS A 167 19.40 6.14 -3.86
C LYS A 167 19.09 6.62 -5.28
N ARG A 168 19.64 5.91 -6.28
CA ARG A 168 19.27 6.03 -7.69
C ARG A 168 18.74 4.69 -8.21
N GLY A 169 17.79 4.75 -9.16
CA GLY A 169 17.28 3.57 -9.85
C GLY A 169 16.30 2.70 -9.08
N CYS A 170 15.67 3.21 -8.00
CA CYS A 170 14.65 2.51 -7.24
C CYS A 170 13.43 2.16 -8.11
N TRP A 171 12.84 1.00 -7.90
CA TRP A 171 11.68 0.49 -8.65
C TRP A 171 10.53 1.49 -8.72
N GLU A 172 10.17 2.13 -7.61
CA GLU A 172 9.08 3.11 -7.58
C GLU A 172 9.28 4.30 -8.53
N ARG A 173 10.53 4.58 -8.96
CA ARG A 173 10.84 5.67 -9.90
C ARG A 173 10.49 5.33 -11.35
N TYR A 174 10.11 4.07 -11.61
CA TYR A 174 9.73 3.53 -12.92
C TYR A 174 8.33 2.94 -12.93
N CYS A 175 7.83 2.49 -11.76
CA CYS A 175 6.57 1.78 -11.62
C CYS A 175 5.73 2.35 -10.45
N SER A 176 5.20 3.55 -10.60
CA SER A 176 4.28 4.19 -9.66
C SER A 176 3.44 5.24 -10.39
N GLY A 177 2.43 5.80 -9.74
CA GLY A 177 1.63 6.89 -10.33
C GLY A 177 2.46 8.14 -10.63
N THR A 178 3.43 8.48 -9.77
CA THR A 178 4.37 9.58 -10.03
C THR A 178 5.33 9.24 -11.19
N ALA A 179 5.81 8.00 -11.24
CA ALA A 179 6.68 7.54 -12.32
C ALA A 179 5.96 7.53 -13.66
N LEU A 180 4.70 7.09 -13.71
CA LEU A 180 3.87 7.10 -14.91
C LEU A 180 3.73 8.51 -15.47
N ALA A 181 3.40 9.50 -14.62
CA ALA A 181 3.33 10.90 -15.05
C ALA A 181 4.68 11.46 -15.53
N ALA A 182 5.79 11.08 -14.87
CA ALA A 182 7.12 11.50 -15.29
C ALA A 182 7.50 10.90 -16.66
N THR A 183 7.29 9.61 -16.85
CA THR A 183 7.55 8.90 -18.11
C THR A 183 6.74 9.49 -19.26
N ALA A 184 5.45 9.76 -19.04
CA ALA A 184 4.59 10.38 -20.07
C ALA A 184 5.13 11.78 -20.47
N ARG A 185 5.53 12.61 -19.52
CA ARG A 185 6.15 13.92 -19.81
C ARG A 185 7.47 13.80 -20.56
N ASP A 186 8.33 12.84 -20.19
CA ASP A 186 9.60 12.58 -20.87
C ASP A 186 9.36 12.18 -22.33
N MET A 187 8.20 11.56 -22.64
CA MET A 187 7.76 11.23 -24.00
C MET A 187 7.04 12.39 -24.71
N GLY A 188 6.81 13.53 -24.04
CA GLY A 188 6.17 14.71 -24.61
C GLY A 188 4.66 14.78 -24.44
N ALA A 189 4.07 13.93 -23.58
CA ALA A 189 2.66 14.00 -23.23
C ALA A 189 2.32 15.22 -22.35
N ALA A 190 1.09 15.73 -22.46
CA ALA A 190 0.65 16.93 -21.74
C ALA A 190 0.20 16.64 -20.29
N GLU A 191 -0.07 15.40 -19.95
CA GLU A 191 -0.62 14.97 -18.68
C GLU A 191 0.37 15.20 -17.53
N SER A 192 -0.17 15.73 -16.42
CA SER A 192 0.63 16.05 -15.23
C SER A 192 0.55 15.00 -14.11
N THR A 193 -0.47 14.15 -14.15
CA THR A 193 -0.71 13.11 -13.12
C THR A 193 -0.89 11.73 -13.74
N GLY A 194 -0.50 10.68 -13.00
CA GLY A 194 -0.70 9.30 -13.47
C GLY A 194 -2.16 8.95 -13.76
N ARG A 195 -3.12 9.59 -13.07
CA ARG A 195 -4.55 9.43 -13.33
C ARG A 195 -4.96 10.03 -14.68
N GLU A 196 -4.43 11.19 -15.04
CA GLU A 196 -4.66 11.82 -16.34
C GLU A 196 -4.04 10.99 -17.46
N VAL A 197 -2.81 10.49 -17.28
CA VAL A 197 -2.17 9.58 -18.24
C VAL A 197 -3.02 8.32 -18.46
N ALA A 198 -3.51 7.69 -17.39
CA ALA A 198 -4.38 6.51 -17.51
C ALA A 198 -5.69 6.83 -18.24
N ARG A 199 -6.26 8.02 -18.04
CA ARG A 199 -7.46 8.48 -18.78
C ARG A 199 -7.16 8.71 -20.25
N ALA A 200 -6.05 9.38 -20.58
CA ALA A 200 -5.62 9.62 -21.96
C ALA A 200 -5.32 8.29 -22.70
N ALA A 201 -4.66 7.34 -22.02
CA ALA A 201 -4.42 6.01 -22.57
C ALA A 201 -5.72 5.26 -22.90
N ARG A 202 -6.74 5.33 -22.03
CA ARG A 202 -8.08 4.78 -22.34
C ARG A 202 -8.77 5.47 -23.52
N ALA A 203 -8.47 6.75 -23.75
CA ALA A 203 -8.96 7.48 -24.92
C ALA A 203 -8.14 7.21 -26.19
N GLY A 204 -7.10 6.37 -26.12
CA GLY A 204 -6.28 5.97 -27.27
C GLY A 204 -5.11 6.89 -27.57
N ASP A 205 -4.72 7.79 -26.65
CA ASP A 205 -3.54 8.64 -26.84
C ASP A 205 -2.26 7.78 -26.92
N PRO A 206 -1.48 7.89 -28.01
CA PRO A 206 -0.33 7.01 -28.24
C PRO A 206 0.82 7.23 -27.25
N LEU A 207 1.05 8.46 -26.79
CA LEU A 207 2.12 8.75 -25.83
C LEU A 207 1.75 8.24 -24.44
N ALA A 208 0.49 8.42 -24.03
CA ALA A 208 -0.02 7.89 -22.77
C ALA A 208 -0.01 6.36 -22.76
N LEU A 209 -0.38 5.71 -23.87
CA LEU A 209 -0.29 4.25 -24.01
C LEU A 209 1.16 3.78 -23.94
N ALA A 210 2.11 4.45 -24.59
CA ALA A 210 3.51 4.11 -24.51
C ALA A 210 4.06 4.20 -23.08
N ALA A 211 3.69 5.25 -22.33
CA ALA A 211 4.09 5.41 -20.93
C ALA A 211 3.50 4.31 -20.02
N VAL A 212 2.24 3.92 -20.24
CA VAL A 212 1.60 2.80 -19.53
C VAL A 212 2.30 1.48 -19.84
N HIS A 213 2.67 1.24 -21.09
CA HIS A 213 3.39 0.03 -21.51
C HIS A 213 4.80 -0.04 -20.89
N GLU A 214 5.49 1.10 -20.78
CA GLU A 214 6.79 1.16 -20.09
C GLU A 214 6.63 0.86 -18.59
N MET A 215 5.61 1.42 -17.93
CA MET A 215 5.30 1.09 -16.55
C MET A 215 5.00 -0.41 -16.37
N ALA A 216 4.24 -1.02 -17.30
CA ALA A 216 3.95 -2.45 -17.29
C ALA A 216 5.22 -3.30 -17.38
N HIS A 217 6.16 -2.89 -18.25
CA HIS A 217 7.47 -3.55 -18.38
C HIS A 217 8.23 -3.55 -17.03
N TRP A 218 8.36 -2.37 -16.41
CA TRP A 218 9.03 -2.24 -15.11
C TRP A 218 8.29 -2.96 -13.96
N LEU A 219 6.95 -3.06 -14.05
CA LEU A 219 6.20 -3.88 -13.11
C LEU A 219 6.57 -5.36 -13.29
N GLY A 220 6.62 -5.85 -14.51
CA GLY A 220 6.98 -7.23 -14.81
C GLY A 220 8.39 -7.60 -14.34
N ASP A 221 9.38 -6.74 -14.59
CA ASP A 221 10.77 -6.94 -14.13
C ASP A 221 10.86 -6.95 -12.59
N GLY A 222 10.14 -6.05 -11.92
CA GLY A 222 10.07 -6.04 -10.46
C GLY A 222 9.36 -7.26 -9.88
N LEU A 223 8.28 -7.72 -10.52
CA LEU A 223 7.58 -8.96 -10.12
C LEU A 223 8.49 -10.18 -10.23
N ALA A 224 9.30 -10.28 -11.29
CA ALA A 224 10.27 -11.37 -11.45
C ALA A 224 11.31 -11.36 -10.33
N LEU A 225 11.90 -10.19 -10.02
CA LEU A 225 12.85 -10.06 -8.92
C LEU A 225 12.25 -10.46 -7.58
N VAL A 226 11.03 -10.03 -7.31
CA VAL A 226 10.32 -10.35 -6.06
C VAL A 226 9.97 -11.84 -5.97
N ALA A 227 9.57 -12.44 -7.09
CA ALA A 227 9.31 -13.88 -7.16
C ALA A 227 10.59 -14.72 -6.95
N ASP A 228 11.73 -14.25 -7.45
CA ASP A 228 13.01 -14.91 -7.24
C ASP A 228 13.49 -14.86 -5.78
N VAL A 229 13.05 -13.85 -5.01
CA VAL A 229 13.44 -13.67 -3.60
C VAL A 229 12.47 -14.35 -2.63
N TYR A 230 11.14 -14.25 -2.87
CA TYR A 230 10.12 -14.66 -1.90
C TYR A 230 9.30 -15.87 -2.33
N ASP A 231 9.34 -16.24 -3.60
CA ASP A 231 8.55 -17.33 -4.20
C ASP A 231 7.07 -17.32 -3.77
N PRO A 232 6.33 -16.21 -3.98
CA PRO A 232 4.97 -16.06 -3.50
C PRO A 232 3.99 -16.92 -4.31
N GLU A 233 2.92 -17.39 -3.68
CA GLU A 233 1.79 -18.03 -4.36
C GLU A 233 0.89 -17.02 -5.05
N VAL A 234 0.71 -15.85 -4.39
CA VAL A 234 -0.17 -14.79 -4.87
C VAL A 234 0.49 -13.42 -4.67
N VAL A 235 0.44 -12.60 -5.71
CA VAL A 235 0.78 -11.18 -5.64
C VAL A 235 -0.48 -10.36 -5.90
N VAL A 236 -0.87 -9.53 -4.95
CA VAL A 236 -1.97 -8.58 -5.10
C VAL A 236 -1.43 -7.20 -5.47
N ILE A 237 -1.93 -6.63 -6.56
CA ILE A 237 -1.61 -5.28 -6.99
C ILE A 237 -2.69 -4.34 -6.47
N GLY A 238 -2.33 -3.54 -5.47
CA GLY A 238 -3.20 -2.55 -4.82
C GLY A 238 -2.77 -1.11 -5.09
N GLY A 239 -3.27 -0.19 -4.26
CA GLY A 239 -3.02 1.24 -4.38
C GLY A 239 -3.81 1.92 -5.49
N GLY A 240 -3.78 3.25 -5.54
CA GLY A 240 -4.63 4.05 -6.44
C GLY A 240 -4.40 3.78 -7.95
N VAL A 241 -3.21 3.34 -8.36
CA VAL A 241 -2.90 2.97 -9.75
C VAL A 241 -3.60 1.68 -10.16
N SER A 242 -3.88 0.77 -9.22
CA SER A 242 -4.59 -0.49 -9.51
C SER A 242 -6.00 -0.29 -10.08
N GLY A 243 -6.59 0.89 -9.91
CA GLY A 243 -7.83 1.30 -10.59
C GLY A 243 -7.73 1.31 -12.11
N SER A 244 -6.51 1.28 -12.66
CA SER A 244 -6.24 1.22 -14.10
C SER A 244 -5.51 -0.07 -14.51
N ALA A 245 -5.63 -1.13 -13.72
CA ALA A 245 -4.96 -2.42 -13.97
C ALA A 245 -5.31 -3.03 -15.35
N ASP A 246 -6.50 -2.76 -15.86
CA ASP A 246 -6.97 -3.11 -17.20
C ASP A 246 -6.01 -2.63 -18.33
N LEU A 247 -5.23 -1.59 -18.09
CA LEU A 247 -4.32 -1.02 -19.09
C LEU A 247 -2.92 -1.68 -19.09
N PHE A 248 -2.50 -2.28 -17.97
CA PHE A 248 -1.11 -2.67 -17.80
C PHE A 248 -0.88 -4.07 -17.22
N LEU A 249 -1.85 -4.64 -16.48
CA LEU A 249 -1.59 -5.81 -15.65
C LEU A 249 -1.24 -7.05 -16.47
N ASP A 250 -2.00 -7.34 -17.51
CA ASP A 250 -1.75 -8.51 -18.36
C ASP A 250 -0.35 -8.44 -19.01
N ARG A 251 0.02 -7.27 -19.55
CA ARG A 251 1.35 -7.03 -20.12
C ARG A 251 2.46 -7.18 -19.08
N ALA A 252 2.25 -6.73 -17.85
CA ALA A 252 3.21 -6.90 -16.77
C ALA A 252 3.37 -8.37 -16.37
N VAL A 253 2.27 -9.12 -16.32
CA VAL A 253 2.28 -10.56 -16.04
C VAL A 253 3.00 -11.35 -17.13
N ASP A 254 2.79 -11.00 -18.40
CA ASP A 254 3.49 -11.64 -19.51
C ASP A 254 4.99 -11.36 -19.42
N ARG A 255 5.39 -10.11 -19.15
CA ARG A 255 6.80 -9.77 -18.93
C ARG A 255 7.38 -10.51 -17.73
N TYR A 256 6.67 -10.58 -16.61
CA TYR A 256 7.08 -11.35 -15.44
C TYR A 256 7.38 -12.82 -15.80
N ARG A 257 6.46 -13.47 -16.53
CA ARG A 257 6.61 -14.88 -16.96
C ARG A 257 7.81 -15.08 -17.87
N GLU A 258 8.13 -14.10 -18.70
CA GLU A 258 9.25 -14.13 -19.63
C GLU A 258 10.61 -14.07 -18.92
N VAL A 259 10.75 -13.22 -17.89
CA VAL A 259 12.06 -12.84 -17.35
C VAL A 259 12.38 -13.44 -15.97
N MET A 260 11.42 -14.12 -15.32
CA MET A 260 11.67 -14.75 -14.04
C MET A 260 12.69 -15.90 -14.18
N THR A 261 13.50 -16.11 -13.15
CA THR A 261 14.45 -17.22 -13.12
C THR A 261 13.72 -18.56 -13.26
N GLY A 262 14.17 -19.40 -14.19
CA GLY A 262 13.54 -20.69 -14.47
C GLY A 262 12.19 -20.57 -15.20
N ALA A 263 12.00 -19.54 -16.03
CA ALA A 263 10.82 -19.36 -16.85
C ALA A 263 10.44 -20.65 -17.62
N GLY A 264 9.18 -21.04 -17.54
CA GLY A 264 8.67 -22.29 -18.13
C GLY A 264 9.00 -23.58 -17.36
N HIS A 265 9.79 -23.53 -16.28
CA HIS A 265 10.24 -24.69 -15.50
C HIS A 265 9.81 -24.68 -14.04
N ARG A 266 9.16 -23.63 -13.58
CA ARG A 266 8.63 -23.50 -12.20
C ARG A 266 7.21 -22.89 -12.22
N PRO A 267 6.43 -23.08 -11.14
CA PRO A 267 5.16 -22.39 -10.97
C PRO A 267 5.34 -20.86 -11.01
N VAL A 268 4.30 -20.16 -11.46
CA VAL A 268 4.25 -18.70 -11.56
C VAL A 268 3.23 -18.20 -10.55
N ALA A 269 3.59 -17.22 -9.75
CA ALA A 269 2.67 -16.58 -8.81
C ALA A 269 1.43 -16.06 -9.55
N ARG A 270 0.27 -16.23 -8.96
CA ARG A 270 -0.97 -15.63 -9.45
C ARG A 270 -0.95 -14.13 -9.12
N VAL A 271 -0.91 -13.29 -10.13
CA VAL A 271 -0.96 -11.84 -9.97
C VAL A 271 -2.39 -11.36 -10.17
N VAL A 272 -2.94 -10.68 -9.18
CA VAL A 272 -4.34 -10.23 -9.20
C VAL A 272 -4.47 -8.79 -8.71
N ARG A 273 -5.55 -8.12 -9.11
CA ARG A 273 -5.90 -6.81 -8.59
C ARG A 273 -6.47 -6.93 -7.18
N ALA A 274 -6.17 -5.95 -6.31
CA ALA A 274 -6.74 -5.82 -4.98
C ALA A 274 -8.27 -5.74 -5.01
N GLN A 275 -8.91 -6.44 -4.06
CA GLN A 275 -10.37 -6.51 -3.95
C GLN A 275 -10.91 -5.46 -2.97
N ARG A 276 -10.12 -5.03 -1.98
CA ARG A 276 -10.54 -4.05 -0.97
C ARG A 276 -10.30 -2.59 -1.38
N GLY A 277 -9.56 -2.36 -2.48
CA GLY A 277 -9.37 -1.04 -3.08
C GLY A 277 -8.91 0.03 -2.08
N ASP A 278 -9.56 1.19 -2.13
CA ASP A 278 -9.21 2.35 -1.28
C ASP A 278 -9.54 2.17 0.21
N GLU A 279 -10.32 1.15 0.58
CA GLU A 279 -10.69 0.85 1.98
C GLU A 279 -9.66 -0.05 2.67
N ALA A 280 -8.74 -0.68 1.91
CA ALA A 280 -7.84 -1.71 2.41
C ALA A 280 -7.06 -1.28 3.66
N GLY A 281 -6.52 -0.06 3.69
CA GLY A 281 -5.79 0.47 4.85
C GLY A 281 -6.65 0.53 6.11
N MET A 282 -7.86 1.08 6.02
CA MET A 282 -8.80 1.17 7.14
C MET A 282 -9.30 -0.20 7.60
N VAL A 283 -9.75 -1.03 6.66
CA VAL A 283 -10.27 -2.37 6.96
C VAL A 283 -9.20 -3.26 7.59
N GLY A 284 -7.98 -3.22 7.08
CA GLY A 284 -6.86 -3.98 7.63
C GLY A 284 -6.40 -3.48 8.99
N ALA A 285 -6.36 -2.17 9.21
CA ALA A 285 -6.07 -1.60 10.52
C ALA A 285 -7.12 -2.03 11.56
N ALA A 286 -8.42 -1.96 11.21
CA ALA A 286 -9.51 -2.44 12.07
C ALA A 286 -9.36 -3.94 12.36
N ALA A 287 -9.06 -4.75 11.35
CA ALA A 287 -8.85 -6.19 11.49
C ALA A 287 -7.68 -6.53 12.43
N LEU A 288 -6.60 -5.74 12.38
CA LEU A 288 -5.44 -5.88 13.28
C LEU A 288 -5.76 -5.49 14.72
N ALA A 289 -6.70 -4.60 14.95
CA ALA A 289 -7.17 -4.21 16.28
C ALA A 289 -8.15 -5.21 16.89
N ALA A 290 -8.83 -5.97 16.06
CA ALA A 290 -9.74 -7.03 16.50
C ALA A 290 -9.01 -8.29 17.02
N GLY A 291 -7.72 -8.48 16.71
CA GLY A 291 -6.88 -9.63 17.10
C GLY A 291 -6.69 -10.61 15.96
#